data_0107b879e1ecfb3fa6fbecdccf18b795
#
_entry.id   0107b879e1ecfb3fa6fbecdccf18b795
#
_cell.length_a   1.000
_cell.length_b   1.000
_cell.length_c   1.000
_cell.angle_alpha   90.00
_cell.angle_beta   90.00
_cell.angle_gamma   90.00
#
_symmetry.space_group_name_H-M   'P 1'
#
loop_
_entity.id
_entity.type
_entity.pdbx_description
1 polymer ?
#
loop_
_entity_poly.entity_id
_entity_poly.type
_entity_poly.pdbx_seq_one_letter_code
_entity_poly.pdbx_strand_id
1 'polypeptide(L)'
;TTCWTRWGLDRRIALVSLVGVGTNTTHQIISWFVIGMILSAFLPNTIVAATMIPIVVAMLRFIGIEDLWESNLGTALVIAVAWGTSAGGATTPLGGAPNLLTVEYIQEMVTGEEFLFVTWVTRFLPLSLAVMIVTFLYVRVAFKPEITEIEGTRNFFLSELKSLGSMSIQEKWGFFLFVSAAFLAFSRPLYASLIPSLTPAYAFLCCAIICFLVRTQGENLMTWEYAQGKMMWGLFYLFAGGTALGRVLTETGTAAYIAEALLPYASEGGFVAVVVFAGLTLFMTQITNNTAAIAITVPITISTFQSLDLNPLPFIYIVTTVGNCGFMLPTSAGGPAVAAGYGINLKTMAVKGFWACLFALIAVVIVGYLLSIYWPAFSVV
;
A
#
# COMPACT_ATOMS: atom_id res chain seq x y z
N THR A 1 12.88 -6.44 0.24
CA THR A 1 12.74 -4.95 0.25
C THR A 1 13.84 -4.28 1.07
N THR A 2 14.08 -4.64 2.34
CA THR A 2 15.09 -4.01 3.22
C THR A 2 16.51 -4.01 2.61
N CYS A 3 16.86 -5.04 1.80
CA CYS A 3 18.11 -5.09 1.04
C CYS A 3 18.19 -3.97 -0.02
N TRP A 4 17.08 -3.66 -0.69
CA TRP A 4 17.02 -2.57 -1.69
C TRP A 4 17.33 -1.22 -1.05
N THR A 5 16.70 -0.94 0.08
CA THR A 5 16.93 0.31 0.84
C THR A 5 18.37 0.40 1.36
N ARG A 6 18.95 -0.72 1.82
CA ARG A 6 20.34 -0.73 2.31
C ARG A 6 21.35 -0.33 1.22
N TRP A 7 21.13 -0.79 -0.01
CA TRP A 7 22.07 -0.61 -1.13
C TRP A 7 21.63 0.46 -2.13
N GLY A 8 20.49 1.14 -1.90
CA GLY A 8 20.02 2.28 -2.70
C GLY A 8 19.39 1.90 -4.04
N LEU A 9 19.00 0.63 -4.21
CA LEU A 9 18.35 0.18 -5.44
C LEU A 9 16.97 0.83 -5.65
N ASP A 10 16.21 1.03 -4.59
CA ASP A 10 14.93 1.75 -4.59
C ASP A 10 15.09 3.19 -5.12
N ARG A 11 16.13 3.91 -4.65
CA ARG A 11 16.46 5.26 -5.13
C ARG A 11 16.85 5.24 -6.62
N ARG A 12 17.65 4.27 -7.06
CA ARG A 12 18.04 4.12 -8.47
C ARG A 12 16.83 3.90 -9.36
N ILE A 13 15.92 2.99 -8.98
CA ILE A 13 14.69 2.70 -9.74
C ILE A 13 13.82 3.95 -9.84
N ALA A 14 13.63 4.69 -8.73
CA ALA A 14 12.90 5.94 -8.73
C ALA A 14 13.52 6.97 -9.69
N LEU A 15 14.84 7.20 -9.62
CA LEU A 15 15.53 8.16 -10.49
C LEU A 15 15.46 7.77 -11.97
N VAL A 16 15.66 6.49 -12.31
CA VAL A 16 15.53 6.00 -13.71
C VAL A 16 14.13 6.29 -14.26
N SER A 17 13.09 6.07 -13.44
CA SER A 17 11.72 6.34 -13.83
C SER A 17 11.44 7.84 -14.02
N LEU A 18 12.14 8.72 -13.28
CA LEU A 18 11.95 10.16 -13.30
C LEU A 18 12.70 10.88 -14.45
N VAL A 19 13.77 10.30 -14.98
CA VAL A 19 14.54 10.91 -16.10
C VAL A 19 13.67 11.18 -17.33
N GLY A 20 12.63 10.38 -17.57
CA GLY A 20 11.70 10.53 -18.69
C GLY A 20 10.61 11.59 -18.49
N VAL A 21 10.52 12.19 -17.31
CA VAL A 21 9.46 13.15 -16.97
C VAL A 21 9.84 14.54 -17.52
N GLY A 22 8.91 15.17 -18.22
CA GLY A 22 9.10 16.49 -18.83
C GLY A 22 9.09 17.63 -17.81
N THR A 23 9.19 18.87 -18.31
CA THR A 23 9.25 20.10 -17.48
C THR A 23 7.89 20.59 -17.00
N ASN A 24 6.79 20.18 -17.65
CA ASN A 24 5.45 20.61 -17.31
C ASN A 24 5.05 20.17 -15.88
N THR A 25 4.66 21.12 -15.04
CA THR A 25 4.36 20.91 -13.62
C THR A 25 3.24 19.90 -13.38
N THR A 26 2.19 19.94 -14.18
CA THR A 26 1.08 18.96 -14.08
C THR A 26 1.58 17.56 -14.40
N HIS A 27 2.40 17.41 -15.44
CA HIS A 27 3.00 16.11 -15.77
C HIS A 27 3.95 15.63 -14.66
N GLN A 28 4.69 16.53 -14.03
CA GLN A 28 5.54 16.22 -12.88
C GLN A 28 4.69 15.65 -11.72
N ILE A 29 3.66 16.37 -11.27
CA ILE A 29 2.78 15.92 -10.17
C ILE A 29 2.21 14.53 -10.46
N ILE A 30 1.72 14.32 -11.68
CA ILE A 30 1.17 13.04 -12.14
C ILE A 30 2.23 11.94 -12.14
N SER A 31 3.41 12.22 -12.66
CA SER A 31 4.49 11.22 -12.74
C SER A 31 4.98 10.80 -11.37
N TRP A 32 5.14 11.74 -10.44
CA TRP A 32 5.50 11.43 -9.06
C TRP A 32 4.44 10.57 -8.36
N PHE A 33 3.15 10.87 -8.60
CA PHE A 33 2.05 10.04 -8.11
C PHE A 33 2.11 8.62 -8.70
N VAL A 34 2.23 8.49 -10.03
CA VAL A 34 2.22 7.19 -10.72
C VAL A 34 3.45 6.35 -10.37
N ILE A 35 4.63 6.95 -10.31
CA ILE A 35 5.87 6.23 -9.92
C ILE A 35 5.76 5.75 -8.48
N GLY A 36 5.30 6.62 -7.56
CA GLY A 36 5.07 6.23 -6.16
C GLY A 36 4.08 5.07 -6.05
N MET A 37 3.02 5.10 -6.82
CA MET A 37 2.00 4.06 -6.90
C MET A 37 2.57 2.72 -7.41
N ILE A 38 3.31 2.72 -8.52
CA ILE A 38 3.90 1.50 -9.10
C ILE A 38 4.93 0.90 -8.14
N LEU A 39 5.80 1.71 -7.56
CA LEU A 39 6.81 1.23 -6.62
C LEU A 39 6.16 0.68 -5.35
N SER A 40 5.10 1.32 -4.86
CA SER A 40 4.40 0.89 -3.65
C SER A 40 3.53 -0.36 -3.84
N ALA A 41 3.25 -0.76 -5.07
CA ALA A 41 2.66 -2.08 -5.32
C ALA A 41 3.59 -3.24 -4.91
N PHE A 42 4.91 -3.00 -4.86
CA PHE A 42 5.92 -4.03 -4.55
C PHE A 42 6.76 -3.73 -3.29
N LEU A 43 6.76 -2.50 -2.84
CA LEU A 43 7.53 -2.03 -1.68
C LEU A 43 6.60 -1.36 -0.66
N PRO A 44 6.85 -1.51 0.64
CA PRO A 44 6.06 -0.83 1.66
C PRO A 44 5.98 0.68 1.45
N ASN A 45 4.79 1.26 1.59
CA ASN A 45 4.48 2.67 1.38
C ASN A 45 5.49 3.62 2.03
N THR A 46 5.87 3.34 3.27
CA THR A 46 6.82 4.16 4.04
C THR A 46 8.20 4.18 3.39
N ILE A 47 8.67 3.03 2.86
CA ILE A 47 9.98 2.93 2.22
C ILE A 47 9.99 3.76 0.93
N VAL A 48 8.96 3.60 0.10
CA VAL A 48 8.85 4.34 -1.16
C VAL A 48 8.77 5.84 -0.90
N ALA A 49 7.95 6.28 0.06
CA ALA A 49 7.86 7.69 0.43
C ALA A 49 9.19 8.23 0.98
N ALA A 50 9.86 7.49 1.87
CA ALA A 50 11.14 7.89 2.44
C ALA A 50 12.28 7.98 1.40
N THR A 51 12.15 7.26 0.29
CA THR A 51 13.10 7.32 -0.83
C THR A 51 12.76 8.46 -1.79
N MET A 52 11.48 8.62 -2.17
CA MET A 52 11.07 9.55 -3.21
C MET A 52 10.94 10.99 -2.71
N ILE A 53 10.39 11.23 -1.52
CA ILE A 53 10.17 12.59 -1.01
C ILE A 53 11.48 13.38 -0.87
N PRO A 54 12.60 12.84 -0.37
CA PRO A 54 13.89 13.54 -0.39
C PRO A 54 14.33 13.98 -1.79
N ILE A 55 14.05 13.18 -2.83
CA ILE A 55 14.39 13.53 -4.21
C ILE A 55 13.52 14.70 -4.69
N VAL A 56 12.19 14.69 -4.36
CA VAL A 56 11.30 15.83 -4.62
C VAL A 56 11.84 17.08 -3.96
N VAL A 57 12.18 17.00 -2.68
CA VAL A 57 12.68 18.17 -1.90
C VAL A 57 14.00 18.68 -2.47
N ALA A 58 14.91 17.80 -2.84
CA ALA A 58 16.17 18.19 -3.48
C ALA A 58 15.94 18.88 -4.83
N MET A 59 15.00 18.38 -5.64
CA MET A 59 14.60 19.00 -6.90
C MET A 59 13.99 20.40 -6.67
N LEU A 60 13.10 20.54 -5.67
CA LEU A 60 12.48 21.82 -5.33
C LEU A 60 13.51 22.86 -4.88
N ARG A 61 14.47 22.47 -4.05
CA ARG A 61 15.59 23.33 -3.64
C ARG A 61 16.47 23.72 -4.83
N PHE A 62 16.71 22.80 -5.77
CA PHE A 62 17.47 23.10 -6.99
C PHE A 62 16.83 24.21 -7.83
N ILE A 63 15.51 24.32 -7.83
CA ILE A 63 14.76 25.39 -8.53
C ILE A 63 14.45 26.59 -7.62
N GLY A 64 15.05 26.67 -6.42
CA GLY A 64 14.94 27.82 -5.51
C GLY A 64 13.71 27.83 -4.59
N ILE A 65 12.99 26.70 -4.47
CA ILE A 65 11.89 26.54 -3.52
C ILE A 65 12.43 25.89 -2.25
N GLU A 66 12.65 26.69 -1.20
CA GLU A 66 13.17 26.22 0.09
C GLU A 66 12.05 25.95 1.10
N ASP A 67 11.00 26.76 1.09
CA ASP A 67 9.86 26.63 2.01
C ASP A 67 8.70 25.84 1.34
N LEU A 68 8.51 24.61 1.80
CA LEU A 68 7.45 23.74 1.32
C LEU A 68 6.08 24.10 1.88
N TRP A 69 6.01 24.77 3.02
CA TRP A 69 4.76 25.18 3.65
C TRP A 69 4.05 26.25 2.85
N GLU A 70 4.79 27.21 2.32
CA GLU A 70 4.26 28.33 1.54
C GLU A 70 4.07 27.97 0.07
N SER A 71 4.81 26.97 -0.46
CA SER A 71 4.73 26.56 -1.86
C SER A 71 3.59 25.57 -2.12
N ASN A 72 2.65 25.96 -2.98
CA ASN A 72 1.61 25.05 -3.46
C ASN A 72 2.21 23.94 -4.33
N LEU A 73 3.23 24.24 -5.15
CA LEU A 73 3.94 23.25 -5.95
C LEU A 73 4.68 22.25 -5.06
N GLY A 74 5.43 22.73 -4.06
CA GLY A 74 6.14 21.89 -3.13
C GLY A 74 5.20 20.94 -2.39
N THR A 75 4.13 21.48 -1.82
CA THR A 75 3.08 20.71 -1.16
C THR A 75 2.42 19.70 -2.13
N ALA A 76 2.12 20.11 -3.37
CA ALA A 76 1.48 19.25 -4.37
C ALA A 76 2.33 18.05 -4.76
N LEU A 77 3.63 18.25 -5.01
CA LEU A 77 4.55 17.19 -5.41
C LEU A 77 4.78 16.18 -4.28
N VAL A 78 4.99 16.67 -3.06
CA VAL A 78 5.18 15.80 -1.89
C VAL A 78 3.91 15.00 -1.57
N ILE A 79 2.73 15.64 -1.63
CA ILE A 79 1.43 14.95 -1.45
C ILE A 79 1.19 13.95 -2.59
N ALA A 80 1.54 14.26 -3.83
CA ALA A 80 1.40 13.32 -4.94
C ALA A 80 2.17 12.02 -4.70
N VAL A 81 3.42 12.10 -4.20
CA VAL A 81 4.17 10.92 -3.79
C VAL A 81 3.46 10.20 -2.63
N ALA A 82 3.09 10.92 -1.57
CA ALA A 82 2.47 10.33 -0.38
C ALA A 82 1.16 9.58 -0.70
N TRP A 83 0.29 10.19 -1.52
CA TRP A 83 -0.97 9.57 -1.92
C TRP A 83 -0.76 8.47 -2.97
N GLY A 84 0.20 8.64 -3.89
CA GLY A 84 0.59 7.60 -4.84
C GLY A 84 1.02 6.33 -4.12
N THR A 85 1.88 6.45 -3.10
CA THR A 85 2.32 5.30 -2.31
C THR A 85 1.18 4.63 -1.58
N SER A 86 0.25 5.38 -0.98
CA SER A 86 -0.92 4.82 -0.31
C SER A 86 -1.88 4.13 -1.31
N ALA A 87 -2.16 4.76 -2.46
CA ALA A 87 -3.05 4.20 -3.48
C ALA A 87 -2.49 2.91 -4.12
N GLY A 88 -1.16 2.82 -4.30
CA GLY A 88 -0.50 1.63 -4.87
C GLY A 88 -0.39 0.46 -3.90
N GLY A 89 -0.37 0.74 -2.60
CA GLY A 89 -0.06 -0.24 -1.57
C GLY A 89 -1.00 -1.45 -1.50
N ALA A 90 -2.28 -1.31 -1.84
CA ALA A 90 -3.24 -2.40 -1.81
C ALA A 90 -3.14 -3.39 -3.00
N THR A 91 -2.38 -3.05 -4.05
CA THR A 91 -2.37 -3.81 -5.32
C THR A 91 -1.79 -5.22 -5.18
N THR A 92 -0.77 -5.40 -4.35
CA THR A 92 -0.18 -6.72 -4.08
C THR A 92 0.00 -6.95 -2.58
N PRO A 93 0.13 -8.20 -2.12
CA PRO A 93 0.43 -8.47 -0.71
C PRO A 93 1.72 -7.80 -0.21
N LEU A 94 2.68 -7.51 -1.10
CA LEU A 94 3.97 -6.90 -0.76
C LEU A 94 3.90 -5.40 -0.49
N GLY A 95 2.84 -4.73 -0.91
CA GLY A 95 2.70 -3.27 -0.80
C GLY A 95 2.59 -2.76 0.63
N GLY A 96 2.23 -3.61 1.60
CA GLY A 96 2.19 -3.19 2.99
C GLY A 96 1.79 -4.27 3.98
N ALA A 97 2.06 -4.00 5.25
CA ALA A 97 1.68 -4.86 6.37
C ALA A 97 0.17 -5.15 6.47
N PRO A 98 -0.73 -4.18 6.20
CA PRO A 98 -2.17 -4.42 6.25
C PRO A 98 -2.63 -5.53 5.29
N ASN A 99 -1.97 -5.66 4.13
CA ASN A 99 -2.30 -6.70 3.16
C ASN A 99 -1.95 -8.10 3.68
N LEU A 100 -0.78 -8.23 4.32
CA LEU A 100 -0.35 -9.49 4.93
C LEU A 100 -1.28 -9.93 6.05
N LEU A 101 -1.74 -8.98 6.89
CA LEU A 101 -2.76 -9.25 7.91
C LEU A 101 -4.06 -9.74 7.27
N THR A 102 -4.52 -9.12 6.20
CA THR A 102 -5.74 -9.54 5.50
C THR A 102 -5.60 -10.94 4.91
N VAL A 103 -4.45 -11.27 4.30
CA VAL A 103 -4.18 -12.65 3.81
C VAL A 103 -4.34 -13.65 4.95
N GLU A 104 -3.71 -13.37 6.07
CA GLU A 104 -3.72 -14.27 7.24
C GLU A 104 -5.15 -14.44 7.81
N TYR A 105 -5.91 -13.33 7.95
CA TYR A 105 -7.29 -13.41 8.41
C TYR A 105 -8.21 -14.19 7.44
N ILE A 106 -8.02 -14.06 6.13
CA ILE A 106 -8.76 -14.85 5.15
C ILE A 106 -8.44 -16.34 5.35
N GLN A 107 -7.17 -16.69 5.47
CA GLN A 107 -6.72 -18.07 5.65
C GLN A 107 -7.21 -18.68 6.97
N GLU A 108 -7.06 -17.95 8.08
CA GLU A 108 -7.37 -18.47 9.42
C GLU A 108 -8.86 -18.45 9.75
N MET A 109 -9.59 -17.41 9.32
CA MET A 109 -10.96 -17.17 9.78
C MET A 109 -12.03 -17.50 8.72
N VAL A 110 -11.65 -17.62 7.44
CA VAL A 110 -12.65 -17.79 6.37
C VAL A 110 -12.48 -19.12 5.62
N THR A 111 -11.28 -19.39 5.10
CA THR A 111 -11.09 -20.48 4.13
C THR A 111 -10.42 -21.72 4.70
N GLY A 112 -9.53 -21.57 5.67
CA GLY A 112 -8.65 -22.65 6.14
C GLY A 112 -7.59 -23.09 5.11
N GLU A 113 -7.52 -22.41 3.97
CA GLU A 113 -6.64 -22.75 2.85
C GLU A 113 -5.70 -21.60 2.50
N GLU A 114 -4.62 -21.92 1.75
CA GLU A 114 -3.63 -20.93 1.29
C GLU A 114 -4.27 -19.89 0.35
N PHE A 115 -4.24 -18.61 0.73
CA PHE A 115 -4.69 -17.51 -0.14
C PHE A 115 -3.58 -17.11 -1.11
N LEU A 116 -3.73 -17.48 -2.37
CA LEU A 116 -2.69 -17.32 -3.37
C LEU A 116 -2.38 -15.86 -3.71
N PHE A 117 -1.11 -15.58 -3.98
CA PHE A 117 -0.66 -14.27 -4.40
C PHE A 117 -1.38 -13.78 -5.68
N VAL A 118 -1.59 -14.69 -6.62
CA VAL A 118 -2.32 -14.42 -7.86
C VAL A 118 -3.79 -14.12 -7.60
N THR A 119 -4.40 -14.81 -6.64
CA THR A 119 -5.79 -14.54 -6.21
C THR A 119 -5.88 -13.14 -5.64
N TRP A 120 -4.95 -12.74 -4.76
CA TRP A 120 -4.91 -11.36 -4.26
C TRP A 120 -4.90 -10.36 -5.42
N VAL A 121 -3.90 -10.46 -6.31
CA VAL A 121 -3.75 -9.49 -7.39
C VAL A 121 -5.00 -9.43 -8.26
N THR A 122 -5.58 -10.55 -8.64
CA THR A 122 -6.78 -10.57 -9.48
C THR A 122 -7.99 -9.95 -8.78
N ARG A 123 -8.17 -10.15 -7.47
CA ARG A 123 -9.32 -9.62 -6.71
C ARG A 123 -9.14 -8.16 -6.33
N PHE A 124 -7.93 -7.76 -5.92
CA PHE A 124 -7.67 -6.40 -5.46
C PHE A 124 -7.33 -5.42 -6.60
N LEU A 125 -6.84 -5.90 -7.75
CA LEU A 125 -6.46 -5.03 -8.87
C LEU A 125 -7.62 -4.12 -9.35
N PRO A 126 -8.85 -4.61 -9.57
CA PRO A 126 -9.95 -3.74 -9.99
C PRO A 126 -10.27 -2.65 -8.96
N LEU A 127 -10.25 -2.98 -7.68
CA LEU A 127 -10.48 -2.03 -6.59
C LEU A 127 -9.34 -1.01 -6.48
N SER A 128 -8.10 -1.49 -6.55
CA SER A 128 -6.91 -0.63 -6.56
C SER A 128 -6.90 0.31 -7.76
N LEU A 129 -7.26 -0.17 -8.96
CA LEU A 129 -7.40 0.67 -10.15
C LEU A 129 -8.49 1.74 -9.96
N ALA A 130 -9.61 1.42 -9.32
CA ALA A 130 -10.64 2.41 -9.00
C ALA A 130 -10.07 3.53 -8.09
N VAL A 131 -9.37 3.17 -7.02
CA VAL A 131 -8.67 4.14 -6.15
C VAL A 131 -7.66 4.97 -6.94
N MET A 132 -6.83 4.31 -7.73
CA MET A 132 -5.79 4.95 -8.53
C MET A 132 -6.36 5.97 -9.51
N ILE A 133 -7.39 5.58 -10.28
CA ILE A 133 -8.03 6.44 -11.28
C ILE A 133 -8.67 7.66 -10.60
N VAL A 134 -9.44 7.43 -9.55
CA VAL A 134 -10.14 8.51 -8.86
C VAL A 134 -9.17 9.46 -8.19
N THR A 135 -8.14 8.94 -7.48
CA THR A 135 -7.13 9.76 -6.83
C THR A 135 -6.27 10.50 -7.85
N PHE A 136 -5.90 9.85 -8.95
CA PHE A 136 -5.18 10.46 -10.07
C PHE A 136 -5.96 11.65 -10.67
N LEU A 137 -7.23 11.45 -10.99
CA LEU A 137 -8.09 12.50 -11.53
C LEU A 137 -8.24 13.65 -10.54
N TYR A 138 -8.40 13.32 -9.26
CA TYR A 138 -8.51 14.33 -8.23
C TYR A 138 -7.21 15.11 -8.03
N VAL A 139 -6.05 14.47 -7.96
CA VAL A 139 -4.74 15.13 -7.84
C VAL A 139 -4.52 16.13 -8.97
N ARG A 140 -4.92 15.78 -10.19
CA ARG A 140 -4.80 16.66 -11.37
C ARG A 140 -5.55 17.97 -11.23
N VAL A 141 -6.69 17.97 -10.53
CA VAL A 141 -7.54 19.18 -10.39
C VAL A 141 -7.43 19.84 -9.01
N ALA A 142 -6.99 19.09 -8.01
CA ALA A 142 -6.93 19.55 -6.62
C ALA A 142 -5.84 20.59 -6.38
N PHE A 143 -4.74 20.52 -7.12
CA PHE A 143 -3.59 21.39 -6.94
C PHE A 143 -3.46 22.36 -8.09
N LYS A 144 -3.23 23.63 -7.74
CA LYS A 144 -2.96 24.72 -8.70
C LYS A 144 -1.58 25.25 -8.38
N PRO A 145 -0.51 24.71 -9.00
CA PRO A 145 0.85 25.17 -8.78
C PRO A 145 1.03 26.60 -9.29
N GLU A 146 1.94 27.34 -8.67
CA GLU A 146 2.28 28.73 -8.97
C GLU A 146 3.00 28.85 -10.33
N ILE A 147 3.74 27.82 -10.72
CA ILE A 147 4.50 27.76 -11.96
C ILE A 147 4.02 26.60 -12.82
N THR A 148 4.04 26.82 -14.13
CA THR A 148 3.56 25.85 -15.12
C THR A 148 4.66 24.94 -15.66
N GLU A 149 5.91 25.37 -15.56
CA GLU A 149 7.08 24.62 -16.04
C GLU A 149 8.21 24.65 -15.02
N ILE A 150 8.89 23.53 -14.87
CA ILE A 150 10.04 23.36 -13.98
C ILE A 150 11.26 23.05 -14.84
N GLU A 151 12.00 24.11 -15.22
CA GLU A 151 13.19 23.98 -16.04
C GLU A 151 14.33 23.22 -15.32
N GLY A 152 15.14 22.51 -16.09
CA GLY A 152 16.32 21.82 -15.56
C GLY A 152 16.07 20.47 -14.87
N THR A 153 14.82 20.04 -14.67
CA THR A 153 14.48 18.79 -13.94
C THR A 153 15.13 17.56 -14.53
N ARG A 154 15.15 17.42 -15.86
CA ARG A 154 15.79 16.29 -16.52
C ARG A 154 17.30 16.24 -16.22
N ASN A 155 17.97 17.38 -16.28
CA ASN A 155 19.41 17.47 -16.00
C ASN A 155 19.68 17.15 -14.52
N PHE A 156 18.81 17.61 -13.62
CA PHE A 156 18.87 17.26 -12.21
C PHE A 156 18.80 15.75 -12.00
N PHE A 157 17.77 15.07 -12.55
CA PHE A 157 17.64 13.62 -12.38
C PHE A 157 18.79 12.84 -13.05
N LEU A 158 19.30 13.31 -14.20
CA LEU A 158 20.47 12.71 -14.84
C LEU A 158 21.74 12.89 -14.00
N SER A 159 21.94 14.04 -13.36
CA SER A 159 23.08 14.27 -12.48
C SER A 159 23.01 13.41 -11.22
N GLU A 160 21.82 13.31 -10.60
CA GLU A 160 21.57 12.43 -9.46
C GLU A 160 21.81 10.96 -9.82
N LEU A 161 21.29 10.52 -10.97
CA LEU A 161 21.51 9.15 -11.45
C LEU A 161 22.99 8.86 -11.74
N LYS A 162 23.71 9.81 -12.35
CA LYS A 162 25.14 9.70 -12.60
C LYS A 162 25.95 9.63 -11.30
N SER A 163 25.54 10.37 -10.25
CA SER A 163 26.21 10.34 -8.95
C SER A 163 26.16 8.96 -8.28
N LEU A 164 25.15 8.14 -8.59
CA LEU A 164 25.06 6.75 -8.10
C LEU A 164 26.05 5.80 -8.80
N GLY A 165 26.65 6.21 -9.91
CA GLY A 165 27.55 5.37 -10.70
C GLY A 165 26.85 4.15 -11.32
N SER A 166 27.63 3.15 -11.70
CA SER A 166 27.12 1.88 -12.23
C SER A 166 26.44 1.06 -11.14
N MET A 167 25.46 0.23 -11.53
CA MET A 167 24.74 -0.66 -10.60
C MET A 167 25.71 -1.61 -9.90
N SER A 168 25.75 -1.54 -8.57
CA SER A 168 26.65 -2.34 -7.74
C SER A 168 26.26 -3.83 -7.77
N ILE A 169 27.19 -4.71 -7.37
CA ILE A 169 26.90 -6.14 -7.29
C ILE A 169 25.84 -6.44 -6.22
N GLN A 170 25.80 -5.65 -5.16
CA GLN A 170 24.83 -5.75 -4.07
C GLN A 170 23.43 -5.37 -4.56
N GLU A 171 23.29 -4.31 -5.35
CA GLU A 171 22.02 -3.94 -5.98
C GLU A 171 21.50 -5.04 -6.92
N LYS A 172 22.41 -5.66 -7.72
CA LYS A 172 22.07 -6.77 -8.63
C LYS A 172 21.57 -7.98 -7.87
N TRP A 173 22.23 -8.37 -6.78
CA TRP A 173 21.80 -9.45 -5.92
C TRP A 173 20.44 -9.15 -5.26
N GLY A 174 20.26 -7.96 -4.72
CA GLY A 174 19.00 -7.53 -4.13
C GLY A 174 17.85 -7.57 -5.14
N PHE A 175 18.08 -7.10 -6.37
CA PHE A 175 17.11 -7.18 -7.46
C PHE A 175 16.77 -8.63 -7.82
N PHE A 176 17.79 -9.44 -8.07
CA PHE A 176 17.63 -10.85 -8.46
C PHE A 176 16.84 -11.64 -7.41
N LEU A 177 17.22 -11.56 -6.15
CA LEU A 177 16.55 -12.30 -5.06
C LEU A 177 15.09 -11.86 -4.89
N PHE A 178 14.80 -10.56 -5.00
CA PHE A 178 13.44 -10.06 -4.91
C PHE A 178 12.58 -10.54 -6.09
N VAL A 179 13.08 -10.41 -7.32
CA VAL A 179 12.38 -10.86 -8.53
C VAL A 179 12.16 -12.37 -8.49
N SER A 180 13.15 -13.15 -8.03
CA SER A 180 13.02 -14.60 -7.87
C SER A 180 11.93 -14.96 -6.86
N ALA A 181 11.90 -14.30 -5.70
CA ALA A 181 10.87 -14.54 -4.70
C ALA A 181 9.46 -14.16 -5.20
N ALA A 182 9.33 -13.01 -5.86
CA ALA A 182 8.09 -12.58 -6.47
C ALA A 182 7.64 -13.55 -7.58
N PHE A 183 8.54 -13.98 -8.46
CA PHE A 183 8.26 -14.96 -9.49
C PHE A 183 7.74 -16.28 -8.90
N LEU A 184 8.41 -16.79 -7.86
CA LEU A 184 7.94 -18.01 -7.15
C LEU A 184 6.55 -17.79 -6.54
N ALA A 185 6.28 -16.62 -5.92
CA ALA A 185 4.98 -16.33 -5.35
C ALA A 185 3.85 -16.29 -6.41
N PHE A 186 4.11 -15.69 -7.57
CA PHE A 186 3.15 -15.64 -8.68
C PHE A 186 2.95 -17.00 -9.36
N SER A 187 4.02 -17.77 -9.50
CA SER A 187 3.98 -19.09 -10.15
C SER A 187 3.52 -20.23 -9.20
N ARG A 188 3.12 -19.92 -7.97
CA ARG A 188 2.68 -20.89 -6.95
C ARG A 188 1.70 -21.94 -7.52
N PRO A 189 0.66 -21.58 -8.28
CA PRO A 189 -0.28 -22.56 -8.83
C PRO A 189 0.37 -23.63 -9.71
N LEU A 190 1.51 -23.34 -10.33
CA LEU A 190 2.18 -24.26 -11.25
C LEU A 190 2.97 -25.37 -10.54
N TYR A 191 3.41 -25.14 -9.30
CA TYR A 191 4.26 -26.08 -8.58
C TYR A 191 3.70 -26.51 -7.20
N ALA A 192 2.53 -26.02 -6.81
CA ALA A 192 1.91 -26.35 -5.52
C ALA A 192 1.75 -27.85 -5.30
N SER A 193 1.38 -28.60 -6.36
CA SER A 193 1.24 -30.05 -6.31
C SER A 193 2.57 -30.80 -6.22
N LEU A 194 3.66 -30.22 -6.75
CA LEU A 194 4.99 -30.84 -6.75
C LEU A 194 5.73 -30.59 -5.44
N ILE A 195 5.63 -29.37 -4.92
CA ILE A 195 6.31 -28.92 -3.69
C ILE A 195 5.28 -28.20 -2.81
N PRO A 196 4.38 -28.92 -2.14
CA PRO A 196 3.31 -28.31 -1.33
C PRO A 196 3.84 -27.37 -0.23
N SER A 197 4.96 -27.72 0.40
CA SER A 197 5.58 -26.97 1.49
C SER A 197 6.24 -25.65 1.07
N LEU A 198 6.52 -25.43 -0.22
CA LEU A 198 7.13 -24.17 -0.68
C LEU A 198 6.06 -23.12 -0.93
N THR A 199 5.41 -22.65 0.12
CA THR A 199 4.46 -21.53 0.04
C THR A 199 5.18 -20.20 -0.32
N PRO A 200 4.48 -19.15 -0.75
CA PRO A 200 5.08 -17.84 -0.99
C PRO A 200 5.87 -17.31 0.21
N ALA A 201 5.37 -17.54 1.43
CA ALA A 201 6.07 -17.15 2.66
C ALA A 201 7.44 -17.82 2.76
N TYR A 202 7.51 -19.12 2.51
CA TYR A 202 8.79 -19.86 2.52
C TYR A 202 9.70 -19.46 1.36
N ALA A 203 9.17 -19.14 0.18
CA ALA A 203 9.97 -18.64 -0.93
C ALA A 203 10.66 -17.30 -0.56
N PHE A 204 9.91 -16.36 0.03
CA PHE A 204 10.49 -15.10 0.54
C PHE A 204 11.46 -15.33 1.70
N LEU A 205 11.19 -16.28 2.62
CA LEU A 205 12.09 -16.63 3.71
C LEU A 205 13.41 -17.21 3.19
N CYS A 206 13.38 -18.13 2.22
CA CYS A 206 14.58 -18.68 1.61
C CYS A 206 15.43 -17.58 0.95
N CYS A 207 14.80 -16.68 0.18
CA CYS A 207 15.52 -15.54 -0.43
C CYS A 207 16.06 -14.59 0.66
N ALA A 208 15.35 -14.39 1.77
CA ALA A 208 15.84 -13.60 2.89
C ALA A 208 17.05 -14.25 3.56
N ILE A 209 17.05 -15.56 3.77
CA ILE A 209 18.19 -16.31 4.33
C ILE A 209 19.40 -16.17 3.39
N ILE A 210 19.20 -16.31 2.08
CA ILE A 210 20.27 -16.12 1.08
C ILE A 210 20.87 -14.71 1.19
N CYS A 211 20.09 -13.66 1.46
CA CYS A 211 20.61 -12.31 1.69
C CYS A 211 21.63 -12.24 2.87
N PHE A 212 21.46 -13.07 3.91
CA PHE A 212 22.41 -13.13 5.02
C PHE A 212 23.65 -13.94 4.72
N LEU A 213 23.56 -14.93 3.82
CA LEU A 213 24.67 -15.82 3.46
C LEU A 213 25.55 -15.24 2.35
N VAL A 214 24.99 -14.45 1.46
CA VAL A 214 25.72 -13.85 0.34
C VAL A 214 26.68 -12.77 0.85
N ARG A 215 27.95 -12.93 0.50
CA ARG A 215 29.01 -11.98 0.80
C ARG A 215 29.59 -11.42 -0.49
N THR A 216 29.64 -10.10 -0.62
CA THR A 216 30.11 -9.41 -1.81
C THR A 216 31.09 -8.31 -1.42
N GLN A 217 32.25 -8.25 -2.08
CA GLN A 217 33.28 -7.24 -1.84
C GLN A 217 33.70 -7.10 -0.36
N GLY A 218 33.71 -8.23 0.37
CA GLY A 218 34.11 -8.25 1.79
C GLY A 218 32.98 -7.96 2.78
N GLU A 219 31.82 -7.51 2.34
CA GLU A 219 30.63 -7.21 3.18
C GLU A 219 29.50 -8.21 2.93
N ASN A 220 28.69 -8.45 3.97
CA ASN A 220 27.48 -9.24 3.86
C ASN A 220 26.39 -8.41 3.17
N LEU A 221 25.65 -9.02 2.26
CA LEU A 221 24.54 -8.38 1.57
C LEU A 221 23.48 -7.87 2.58
N MET A 222 23.28 -8.63 3.68
CA MET A 222 22.42 -8.24 4.81
C MET A 222 23.07 -8.70 6.12
N THR A 223 22.94 -7.89 7.18
CA THR A 223 23.30 -8.27 8.55
C THR A 223 22.04 -8.33 9.42
N TRP A 224 22.05 -9.21 10.44
CA TRP A 224 20.92 -9.31 11.36
C TRP A 224 20.66 -8.00 12.10
N GLU A 225 21.71 -7.33 12.54
CA GLU A 225 21.61 -6.03 13.22
C GLU A 225 20.87 -4.99 12.39
N TYR A 226 21.18 -4.88 11.10
CA TYR A 226 20.46 -3.97 10.20
C TYR A 226 19.03 -4.44 9.94
N ALA A 227 18.81 -5.73 9.69
CA ALA A 227 17.51 -6.28 9.37
C ALA A 227 16.53 -6.15 10.55
N GLN A 228 16.96 -6.55 11.77
CA GLN A 228 16.09 -6.49 12.95
C GLN A 228 15.62 -5.08 13.29
N GLY A 229 16.45 -4.06 13.07
CA GLY A 229 16.09 -2.66 13.29
C GLY A 229 15.09 -2.12 12.24
N LYS A 230 14.87 -2.84 11.13
CA LYS A 230 13.90 -2.49 10.08
C LYS A 230 12.66 -3.40 10.08
N MET A 231 12.65 -4.45 10.88
CA MET A 231 11.48 -5.33 11.02
C MET A 231 10.37 -4.64 11.81
N MET A 232 9.15 -4.83 11.33
CA MET A 232 7.94 -4.33 11.99
C MET A 232 7.48 -5.32 13.06
N TRP A 233 8.21 -5.42 14.18
CA TRP A 233 7.91 -6.36 15.26
C TRP A 233 6.48 -6.23 15.82
N GLY A 234 5.92 -5.03 15.81
CA GLY A 234 4.53 -4.78 16.22
C GLY A 234 3.49 -5.52 15.39
N LEU A 235 3.83 -5.98 14.18
CA LEU A 235 2.91 -6.72 13.31
C LEU A 235 2.44 -8.04 13.93
N PHE A 236 3.33 -8.74 14.65
CA PHE A 236 2.97 -9.98 15.36
C PHE A 236 1.90 -9.74 16.43
N TYR A 237 2.02 -8.64 17.18
CA TYR A 237 1.01 -8.27 18.20
C TYR A 237 -0.31 -7.84 17.58
N LEU A 238 -0.27 -7.12 16.46
CA LEU A 238 -1.47 -6.72 15.73
C LEU A 238 -2.21 -7.93 15.16
N PHE A 239 -1.49 -8.88 14.59
CA PHE A 239 -2.08 -10.12 14.10
C PHE A 239 -2.72 -10.94 15.24
N ALA A 240 -1.96 -11.23 16.27
CA ALA A 240 -2.48 -11.97 17.44
C ALA A 240 -3.68 -11.27 18.09
N GLY A 241 -3.61 -9.94 18.25
CA GLY A 241 -4.71 -9.13 18.81
C GLY A 241 -5.95 -9.13 17.91
N GLY A 242 -5.79 -9.03 16.60
CA GLY A 242 -6.90 -9.05 15.65
C GLY A 242 -7.60 -10.42 15.61
N THR A 243 -6.83 -11.51 15.58
CA THR A 243 -7.37 -12.87 15.62
C THR A 243 -8.09 -13.14 16.96
N ALA A 244 -7.51 -12.71 18.08
CA ALA A 244 -8.14 -12.81 19.40
C ALA A 244 -9.44 -11.99 19.45
N LEU A 245 -9.45 -10.76 18.92
CA LEU A 245 -10.65 -9.91 18.82
C LEU A 245 -11.76 -10.62 18.03
N GLY A 246 -11.44 -11.18 16.87
CA GLY A 246 -12.42 -11.92 16.05
C GLY A 246 -13.05 -13.08 16.82
N ARG A 247 -12.24 -13.87 17.55
CA ARG A 247 -12.74 -14.96 18.41
C ARG A 247 -13.63 -14.45 19.53
N VAL A 248 -13.20 -13.43 20.27
CA VAL A 248 -14.00 -12.83 21.35
C VAL A 248 -15.33 -12.34 20.83
N LEU A 249 -15.37 -11.63 19.71
CA LEU A 249 -16.62 -11.15 19.10
C LEU A 249 -17.58 -12.29 18.75
N THR A 250 -17.06 -13.40 18.24
CA THR A 250 -17.87 -14.58 17.91
C THR A 250 -18.34 -15.30 19.16
N GLU A 251 -17.46 -15.58 20.10
CA GLU A 251 -17.75 -16.35 21.31
C GLU A 251 -18.68 -15.60 22.31
N THR A 252 -18.58 -14.26 22.36
CA THR A 252 -19.46 -13.42 23.20
C THR A 252 -20.80 -13.11 22.55
N GLY A 253 -21.02 -13.50 21.30
CA GLY A 253 -22.22 -13.14 20.55
C GLY A 253 -22.28 -11.68 20.08
N THR A 254 -21.23 -10.89 20.31
CA THR A 254 -21.19 -9.48 19.91
C THR A 254 -21.28 -9.32 18.39
N ALA A 255 -20.65 -10.22 17.63
CA ALA A 255 -20.76 -10.26 16.17
C ALA A 255 -22.22 -10.49 15.73
N ALA A 256 -22.91 -11.43 16.37
CA ALA A 256 -24.33 -11.70 16.11
C ALA A 256 -25.22 -10.49 16.46
N TYR A 257 -24.95 -9.79 17.56
CA TYR A 257 -25.67 -8.56 17.93
C TYR A 257 -25.48 -7.45 16.88
N ILE A 258 -24.26 -7.26 16.39
CA ILE A 258 -23.99 -6.30 15.31
C ILE A 258 -24.71 -6.74 14.02
N ALA A 259 -24.69 -8.04 13.69
CA ALA A 259 -25.38 -8.60 12.54
C ALA A 259 -26.89 -8.39 12.64
N GLU A 260 -27.50 -8.62 13.82
CA GLU A 260 -28.92 -8.40 14.04
C GLU A 260 -29.31 -6.92 13.81
N ALA A 261 -28.49 -5.98 14.28
CA ALA A 261 -28.70 -4.56 14.03
C ALA A 261 -28.62 -4.18 12.53
N LEU A 262 -27.86 -4.93 11.75
CA LEU A 262 -27.69 -4.72 10.30
C LEU A 262 -28.67 -5.56 9.46
N LEU A 263 -29.36 -6.54 10.05
CA LEU A 263 -30.26 -7.46 9.36
C LEU A 263 -31.34 -6.76 8.50
N PRO A 264 -31.97 -5.66 8.95
CA PRO A 264 -32.94 -4.94 8.12
C PRO A 264 -32.39 -4.41 6.81
N TYR A 265 -31.08 -4.20 6.75
CA TYR A 265 -30.34 -3.67 5.59
C TYR A 265 -29.64 -4.76 4.78
N ALA A 266 -29.59 -6.00 5.27
CA ALA A 266 -28.95 -7.13 4.61
C ALA A 266 -29.80 -7.69 3.45
N SER A 267 -31.13 -7.44 3.44
CA SER A 267 -32.04 -7.86 2.37
C SER A 267 -31.69 -7.29 0.98
N GLU A 268 -30.87 -6.24 0.94
CA GLU A 268 -30.35 -5.62 -0.30
C GLU A 268 -28.94 -6.14 -0.67
N GLY A 269 -28.61 -7.38 -0.34
CA GLY A 269 -27.28 -7.98 -0.65
C GLY A 269 -26.13 -7.38 0.15
N GLY A 270 -26.40 -6.78 1.32
CA GLY A 270 -25.38 -6.26 2.22
C GLY A 270 -24.77 -4.91 1.83
N PHE A 271 -25.34 -4.18 0.86
CA PHE A 271 -24.81 -2.89 0.40
C PHE A 271 -24.64 -1.88 1.54
N VAL A 272 -25.66 -1.69 2.36
CA VAL A 272 -25.61 -0.73 3.49
C VAL A 272 -24.55 -1.18 4.50
N ALA A 273 -24.49 -2.49 4.80
CA ALA A 273 -23.50 -3.03 5.72
C ALA A 273 -22.08 -2.77 5.20
N VAL A 274 -21.80 -2.99 3.92
CA VAL A 274 -20.46 -2.71 3.35
C VAL A 274 -20.12 -1.22 3.38
N VAL A 275 -21.08 -0.34 3.15
CA VAL A 275 -20.88 1.13 3.27
C VAL A 275 -20.48 1.50 4.70
N VAL A 276 -21.17 0.93 5.69
CA VAL A 276 -20.89 1.19 7.12
C VAL A 276 -19.49 0.69 7.50
N PHE A 277 -19.15 -0.56 7.16
CA PHE A 277 -17.83 -1.13 7.49
C PHE A 277 -16.69 -0.45 6.74
N ALA A 278 -16.86 -0.14 5.46
CA ALA A 278 -15.88 0.60 4.68
C ALA A 278 -15.70 2.03 5.22
N GLY A 279 -16.79 2.72 5.56
CA GLY A 279 -16.75 4.04 6.18
C GLY A 279 -16.08 4.05 7.55
N LEU A 280 -16.39 3.07 8.40
CA LEU A 280 -15.73 2.89 9.69
C LEU A 280 -14.24 2.63 9.52
N THR A 281 -13.85 1.75 8.59
CA THR A 281 -12.44 1.45 8.33
C THR A 281 -11.70 2.68 7.82
N LEU A 282 -12.30 3.45 6.92
CA LEU A 282 -11.71 4.69 6.44
C LEU A 282 -11.50 5.69 7.58
N PHE A 283 -12.50 5.85 8.44
CA PHE A 283 -12.41 6.73 9.61
C PHE A 283 -11.29 6.27 10.55
N MET A 284 -11.26 4.98 10.90
CA MET A 284 -10.22 4.40 11.75
C MET A 284 -8.82 4.58 11.17
N THR A 285 -8.67 4.37 9.87
CA THR A 285 -7.39 4.56 9.17
C THR A 285 -6.86 5.98 9.29
N GLN A 286 -7.71 7.01 9.23
CA GLN A 286 -7.24 8.39 9.35
C GLN A 286 -6.75 8.71 10.78
N ILE A 287 -7.38 8.13 11.80
CA ILE A 287 -7.04 8.43 13.21
C ILE A 287 -5.86 7.59 13.70
N THR A 288 -5.81 6.31 13.30
CA THR A 288 -4.76 5.38 13.75
C THR A 288 -3.65 5.23 12.71
N ASN A 289 -3.73 4.20 11.90
CA ASN A 289 -2.98 3.95 10.65
C ASN A 289 -3.62 2.78 9.90
N ASN A 290 -3.23 2.58 8.65
CA ASN A 290 -3.78 1.51 7.79
C ASN A 290 -3.73 0.13 8.45
N THR A 291 -2.58 -0.22 9.05
CA THR A 291 -2.37 -1.55 9.64
C THR A 291 -3.25 -1.78 10.86
N ALA A 292 -3.32 -0.81 11.77
CA ALA A 292 -4.14 -0.92 12.98
C ALA A 292 -5.65 -0.90 12.63
N ALA A 293 -6.07 -0.06 11.68
CA ALA A 293 -7.45 -0.02 11.24
C ALA A 293 -7.89 -1.38 10.67
N ILE A 294 -7.10 -1.97 9.77
CA ILE A 294 -7.39 -3.27 9.16
C ILE A 294 -7.32 -4.40 10.20
N ALA A 295 -6.36 -4.36 11.13
CA ALA A 295 -6.25 -5.35 12.19
C ALA A 295 -7.52 -5.42 13.06
N ILE A 296 -8.24 -4.30 13.21
CA ILE A 296 -9.47 -4.23 13.99
C ILE A 296 -10.69 -4.52 13.12
N THR A 297 -10.80 -3.87 11.96
CA THR A 297 -12.06 -3.87 11.20
C THR A 297 -12.27 -5.12 10.37
N VAL A 298 -11.22 -5.78 9.86
CA VAL A 298 -11.36 -6.99 9.05
C VAL A 298 -11.92 -8.16 9.86
N PRO A 299 -11.40 -8.51 11.06
CA PRO A 299 -12.00 -9.56 11.87
C PRO A 299 -13.47 -9.29 12.24
N ILE A 300 -13.80 -8.03 12.55
CA ILE A 300 -15.21 -7.63 12.83
C ILE A 300 -16.06 -7.84 11.58
N THR A 301 -15.58 -7.43 10.41
CA THR A 301 -16.27 -7.62 9.13
C THR A 301 -16.52 -9.12 8.89
N ILE A 302 -15.50 -9.97 9.03
CA ILE A 302 -15.62 -11.41 8.84
C ILE A 302 -16.71 -11.98 9.74
N SER A 303 -16.60 -11.77 11.05
CA SER A 303 -17.54 -12.33 12.03
C SER A 303 -18.97 -11.84 11.79
N THR A 304 -19.15 -10.56 11.44
CA THR A 304 -20.49 -9.99 11.19
C THR A 304 -21.12 -10.55 9.92
N PHE A 305 -20.37 -10.60 8.80
CA PHE A 305 -20.94 -11.13 7.55
C PHE A 305 -21.20 -12.65 7.61
N GLN A 306 -20.37 -13.41 8.32
CA GLN A 306 -20.64 -14.82 8.61
C GLN A 306 -21.93 -14.99 9.45
N SER A 307 -22.16 -14.11 10.44
CA SER A 307 -23.41 -14.13 11.24
C SER A 307 -24.65 -13.71 10.45
N LEU A 308 -24.47 -13.03 9.31
CA LEU A 308 -25.55 -12.69 8.36
C LEU A 308 -25.78 -13.76 7.29
N ASP A 309 -25.10 -14.93 7.37
CA ASP A 309 -25.06 -15.95 6.31
C ASP A 309 -24.59 -15.41 4.93
N LEU A 310 -23.78 -14.36 4.94
CA LEU A 310 -23.20 -13.77 3.75
C LEU A 310 -21.73 -14.19 3.62
N ASN A 311 -21.28 -14.41 2.37
CA ASN A 311 -19.87 -14.66 2.09
C ASN A 311 -19.04 -13.41 2.44
N PRO A 312 -18.10 -13.47 3.40
CA PRO A 312 -17.34 -12.31 3.84
C PRO A 312 -16.27 -11.84 2.82
N LEU A 313 -15.84 -12.68 1.89
CA LEU A 313 -14.70 -12.40 0.99
C LEU A 313 -14.81 -11.08 0.22
N PRO A 314 -15.91 -10.79 -0.52
CA PRO A 314 -16.04 -9.53 -1.24
C PRO A 314 -15.94 -8.30 -0.31
N PHE A 315 -16.51 -8.42 0.87
CA PHE A 315 -16.54 -7.33 1.85
C PHE A 315 -15.15 -7.10 2.46
N ILE A 316 -14.39 -8.16 2.71
CA ILE A 316 -12.99 -8.07 3.15
C ILE A 316 -12.16 -7.32 2.11
N TYR A 317 -12.31 -7.62 0.82
CA TYR A 317 -11.57 -6.95 -0.25
C TYR A 317 -11.88 -5.45 -0.29
N ILE A 318 -13.17 -5.08 -0.17
CA ILE A 318 -13.62 -3.68 -0.13
C ILE A 318 -13.03 -2.96 1.09
N VAL A 319 -13.24 -3.53 2.28
CA VAL A 319 -12.79 -2.95 3.57
C VAL A 319 -11.26 -2.80 3.60
N THR A 320 -10.53 -3.82 3.18
CA THR A 320 -9.06 -3.76 3.11
C THR A 320 -8.56 -2.71 2.14
N THR A 321 -9.18 -2.60 0.96
CA THR A 321 -8.78 -1.59 -0.04
C THR A 321 -9.03 -0.18 0.50
N VAL A 322 -10.19 0.06 1.11
CA VAL A 322 -10.50 1.35 1.75
C VAL A 322 -9.57 1.64 2.92
N GLY A 323 -9.23 0.63 3.71
CA GLY A 323 -8.29 0.74 4.82
C GLY A 323 -6.88 1.20 4.40
N ASN A 324 -6.49 0.95 3.16
CA ASN A 324 -5.24 1.45 2.58
C ASN A 324 -5.33 2.92 2.10
N CYS A 325 -6.51 3.55 2.08
CA CYS A 325 -6.72 4.93 1.63
C CYS A 325 -6.41 5.96 2.72
N GLY A 326 -5.22 5.90 3.30
CA GLY A 326 -4.72 6.88 4.26
C GLY A 326 -4.17 8.11 3.54
N PHE A 327 -4.99 9.16 3.33
CA PHE A 327 -4.60 10.36 2.57
C PHE A 327 -4.67 11.66 3.38
N MET A 328 -5.39 11.68 4.51
CA MET A 328 -5.80 12.91 5.16
C MET A 328 -4.81 13.39 6.23
N LEU A 329 -4.36 12.49 7.09
CA LEU A 329 -3.54 12.83 8.27
C LEU A 329 -2.17 12.15 8.24
N PRO A 330 -1.14 12.74 8.86
CA PRO A 330 0.19 12.12 8.98
C PRO A 330 0.16 10.74 9.64
N THR A 331 -0.77 10.53 10.57
CA THR A 331 -0.96 9.28 11.29
C THR A 331 -1.50 8.16 10.42
N SER A 332 -2.22 8.49 9.34
CA SER A 332 -3.00 7.53 8.55
C SER A 332 -2.15 6.52 7.80
N ALA A 333 -1.01 6.92 7.25
CA ALA A 333 -0.13 6.02 6.50
C ALA A 333 1.31 6.54 6.49
N GLY A 334 2.26 5.66 6.12
CA GLY A 334 3.68 6.01 6.07
C GLY A 334 4.02 7.12 5.08
N GLY A 335 3.33 7.19 3.95
CA GLY A 335 3.52 8.27 2.96
C GLY A 335 3.20 9.65 3.53
N PRO A 336 1.98 9.89 4.02
CA PRO A 336 1.61 11.14 4.72
C PRO A 336 2.50 11.46 5.92
N ALA A 337 2.93 10.46 6.71
CA ALA A 337 3.83 10.68 7.83
C ALA A 337 5.19 11.26 7.39
N VAL A 338 5.80 10.66 6.37
CA VAL A 338 7.06 11.15 5.81
C VAL A 338 6.87 12.54 5.21
N ALA A 339 5.80 12.77 4.46
CA ALA A 339 5.48 14.08 3.87
C ALA A 339 5.39 15.18 4.92
N ALA A 340 4.69 14.90 6.02
CA ALA A 340 4.58 15.84 7.15
C ALA A 340 5.94 16.16 7.78
N GLY A 341 6.84 15.19 7.87
CA GLY A 341 8.19 15.37 8.38
C GLY A 341 9.05 16.36 7.57
N TYR A 342 8.70 16.59 6.29
CA TYR A 342 9.36 17.58 5.44
C TYR A 342 8.72 18.97 5.48
N GLY A 343 7.72 19.19 6.32
CA GLY A 343 7.18 20.52 6.58
C GLY A 343 6.20 21.03 5.51
N ILE A 344 5.44 20.14 4.87
CA ILE A 344 4.37 20.55 3.96
C ILE A 344 3.18 21.17 4.69
N ASN A 345 2.31 21.85 3.96
CA ASN A 345 1.08 22.41 4.52
C ASN A 345 0.09 21.33 4.94
N LEU A 346 0.07 21.00 6.23
CA LEU A 346 -0.78 19.96 6.81
C LEU A 346 -2.28 20.25 6.67
N LYS A 347 -2.68 21.53 6.69
CA LYS A 347 -4.08 21.93 6.46
C LYS A 347 -4.50 21.58 5.04
N THR A 348 -3.64 21.86 4.07
CA THR A 348 -3.87 21.49 2.66
C THR A 348 -3.96 19.97 2.51
N MET A 349 -3.06 19.22 3.15
CA MET A 349 -3.12 17.74 3.13
C MET A 349 -4.43 17.22 3.75
N ALA A 350 -4.85 17.75 4.90
CA ALA A 350 -6.06 17.31 5.59
C ALA A 350 -7.32 17.61 4.75
N VAL A 351 -7.49 18.84 4.29
CA VAL A 351 -8.69 19.26 3.55
C VAL A 351 -8.80 18.54 2.19
N LYS A 352 -7.70 18.52 1.43
CA LYS A 352 -7.70 17.83 0.13
C LYS A 352 -7.72 16.31 0.30
N GLY A 353 -7.06 15.80 1.33
CA GLY A 353 -7.07 14.38 1.68
C GLY A 353 -8.47 13.88 2.06
N PHE A 354 -9.27 14.70 2.73
CA PHE A 354 -10.68 14.37 3.03
C PHE A 354 -11.46 14.03 1.74
N TRP A 355 -11.37 14.89 0.73
CA TRP A 355 -12.05 14.64 -0.55
C TRP A 355 -11.48 13.45 -1.30
N ALA A 356 -10.14 13.26 -1.27
CA ALA A 356 -9.51 12.07 -1.85
C ALA A 356 -10.02 10.78 -1.20
N CYS A 357 -10.11 10.76 0.13
CA CYS A 357 -10.67 9.66 0.91
C CYS A 357 -12.13 9.38 0.54
N LEU A 358 -12.95 10.42 0.46
CA LEU A 358 -14.36 10.29 0.14
C LEU A 358 -14.58 9.73 -1.27
N PHE A 359 -13.85 10.25 -2.26
CA PHE A 359 -13.95 9.74 -3.63
C PHE A 359 -13.43 8.31 -3.75
N ALA A 360 -12.35 7.96 -3.05
CA ALA A 360 -11.85 6.59 -3.00
C ALA A 360 -12.86 5.63 -2.36
N LEU A 361 -13.47 6.02 -1.23
CA LEU A 361 -14.53 5.24 -0.58
C LEU A 361 -15.68 4.94 -1.55
N ILE A 362 -16.23 5.99 -2.17
CA ILE A 362 -17.34 5.85 -3.12
C ILE A 362 -16.97 4.92 -4.27
N ALA A 363 -15.79 5.12 -4.87
CA ALA A 363 -15.33 4.32 -5.99
C ALA A 363 -15.15 2.84 -5.62
N VAL A 364 -14.49 2.56 -4.48
CA VAL A 364 -14.23 1.19 -4.03
C VAL A 364 -15.50 0.47 -3.64
N VAL A 365 -16.42 1.14 -2.93
CA VAL A 365 -17.70 0.54 -2.55
C VAL A 365 -18.54 0.22 -3.78
N ILE A 366 -18.68 1.16 -4.72
CA ILE A 366 -19.45 0.93 -5.95
C ILE A 366 -18.83 -0.19 -6.78
N VAL A 367 -17.54 -0.11 -7.09
CA VAL A 367 -16.85 -1.11 -7.91
C VAL A 367 -16.86 -2.47 -7.22
N GLY A 368 -16.54 -2.53 -5.93
CA GLY A 368 -16.49 -3.78 -5.18
C GLY A 368 -17.87 -4.44 -5.06
N TYR A 369 -18.91 -3.66 -4.82
CA TYR A 369 -20.29 -4.17 -4.76
C TYR A 369 -20.76 -4.68 -6.14
N LEU A 370 -20.47 -3.97 -7.22
CA LEU A 370 -20.77 -4.44 -8.57
C LEU A 370 -20.00 -5.73 -8.89
N LEU A 371 -18.73 -5.83 -8.50
CA LEU A 371 -17.94 -7.05 -8.70
C LEU A 371 -18.51 -8.23 -7.90
N SER A 372 -19.02 -8.01 -6.69
CA SER A 372 -19.64 -9.06 -5.88
C SER A 372 -20.92 -9.64 -6.52
N ILE A 373 -21.65 -8.82 -7.32
CA ILE A 373 -22.87 -9.25 -8.00
C ILE A 373 -22.54 -9.88 -9.37
N TYR A 374 -21.69 -9.26 -10.17
CA TYR A 374 -21.52 -9.61 -11.58
C TYR A 374 -20.30 -10.50 -11.87
N TRP A 375 -19.40 -10.65 -10.91
CA TRP A 375 -18.20 -11.48 -11.08
C TRP A 375 -18.12 -12.60 -10.04
N PRO A 376 -18.68 -13.80 -10.34
CA PRO A 376 -18.74 -14.90 -9.36
C PRO A 376 -17.38 -15.28 -8.75
N ALA A 377 -16.32 -15.19 -9.55
CA ALA A 377 -14.96 -15.45 -9.06
C ALA A 377 -14.51 -14.44 -7.97
N PHE A 378 -15.11 -13.26 -7.86
CA PHE A 378 -14.81 -12.29 -6.78
C PHE A 378 -15.22 -12.79 -5.39
N SER A 379 -16.12 -13.75 -5.34
CA SER A 379 -16.64 -14.36 -4.11
C SER A 379 -16.02 -15.73 -3.78
N VAL A 380 -15.00 -16.15 -4.55
CA VAL A 380 -14.32 -17.46 -4.40
C VAL A 380 -12.81 -17.24 -4.29
N VAL A 381 -12.11 -18.07 -3.52
CA VAL A 381 -10.64 -18.11 -3.38
C VAL A 381 -9.99 -18.83 -4.53
#